data_d7166376df288548cc87d8f761d2fcaa
#
_entry.id   d7166376df288548cc87d8f761d2fcaa
#
_cell.length_a   1.000
_cell.length_b   1.000
_cell.length_c   1.000
_cell.angle_alpha   90.00
_cell.angle_beta   90.00
_cell.angle_gamma   90.00
#
_symmetry.space_group_name_H-M   'P 1'
#
loop_
_entity.id
_entity.type
_entity.pdbx_description
1 polymer ?
#
loop_
_entity_poly.entity_id
_entity_poly.type
_entity_poly.pdbx_seq_one_letter_code
_entity_poly.pdbx_strand_id
1 'polypeptide(L)'
;MGKYFGTDGFRGEANIDLTVEHAYKVGRFLGSFYSKGGKKCRVAIGKDTRRSSYMFEYSLVAGLTASGADVYLLHVTTTPSVSYVVRSDDFDCGIMISASHNPYYDNGIKVINGKGEKLEEEVIEKIESYIDGPADSIPFATKEDIGRTIDYAAGRNRYIGYLISIATRSFKGKKVALDLANGSASSIAKNVFDALGADTYVIHNNPDGININTDCGSTHIESLQKCVLENGCDIGFAYDGDADRCLCVDENGNVVDGDLILYICGKYMKERGELFNNTVVTTVMSNFGLYKAFERENINFEKTAVGDKYVYENMQNNGHCLGGEQSGHIIFAKHATTGDGILTSLKVMEVVLETKQTLSKLASEVDIFPQVLKNVKVVDKQKAGENKAVLEAVDAVSKALGNDGRILLRPSGTEPLIRVMVEAKSMEECEKYTDEVIKVMGKEGLLI
;
A
#
# COMPACT_ATOMS: atom_id res chain seq x y z
N MET A 1 16.90 4.22 7.38
CA MET A 1 15.60 4.83 7.77
C MET A 1 15.89 6.11 8.52
N GLY A 2 15.14 7.17 8.21
CA GLY A 2 15.25 8.44 8.89
C GLY A 2 14.76 8.39 10.35
N LYS A 3 14.87 9.51 11.04
CA LYS A 3 14.41 9.65 12.44
C LYS A 3 12.88 9.69 12.54
N TYR A 4 12.23 10.32 11.56
CA TYR A 4 10.78 10.55 11.51
C TYR A 4 10.11 9.81 10.36
N PHE A 5 10.75 9.78 9.18
CA PHE A 5 10.20 9.15 7.99
C PHE A 5 10.61 7.68 7.90
N GLY A 6 9.59 6.81 7.88
CA GLY A 6 9.73 5.40 7.54
C GLY A 6 9.67 5.17 6.03
N THR A 7 9.43 3.90 5.61
CA THR A 7 9.28 3.52 4.19
C THR A 7 8.03 4.10 3.54
N ASP A 8 7.05 4.55 4.33
CA ASP A 8 5.77 5.05 3.83
C ASP A 8 5.34 6.36 4.54
N GLY A 9 6.26 7.31 4.60
CA GLY A 9 6.05 8.64 5.17
C GLY A 9 6.33 8.74 6.67
N PHE A 10 6.03 9.89 7.25
CA PHE A 10 6.11 10.15 8.67
C PHE A 10 4.81 9.74 9.34
N ARG A 11 4.81 8.67 10.10
CA ARG A 11 3.64 8.13 10.82
C ARG A 11 3.82 8.19 12.33
N GLY A 12 2.71 8.36 13.04
CA GLY A 12 2.67 8.30 14.49
C GLY A 12 1.30 8.62 15.06
N GLU A 13 1.14 8.45 16.36
CA GLU A 13 -0.07 8.86 17.07
C GLU A 13 -0.21 10.39 17.00
N ALA A 14 -1.41 10.84 16.61
CA ALA A 14 -1.66 12.26 16.37
C ALA A 14 -1.53 13.09 17.65
N ASN A 15 -0.75 14.18 17.61
CA ASN A 15 -0.37 15.06 18.72
C ASN A 15 0.51 14.39 19.80
N ILE A 16 1.00 13.18 19.57
CA ILE A 16 1.99 12.50 20.42
C ILE A 16 3.30 12.38 19.64
N ASP A 17 3.35 11.50 18.65
CA ASP A 17 4.54 11.29 17.81
C ASP A 17 4.57 12.22 16.61
N LEU A 18 3.41 12.43 15.96
CA LEU A 18 3.20 13.35 14.86
C LEU A 18 2.37 14.54 15.33
N THR A 19 2.97 15.74 15.38
CA THR A 19 2.33 16.96 15.90
C THR A 19 2.04 17.97 14.79
N VAL A 20 1.17 18.94 15.10
CA VAL A 20 0.91 20.08 14.19
C VAL A 20 2.17 20.88 13.87
N GLU A 21 3.13 20.96 14.80
CA GLU A 21 4.41 21.63 14.57
C GLU A 21 5.26 20.88 13.53
N HIS A 22 5.30 19.56 13.61
CA HIS A 22 5.94 18.74 12.58
C HIS A 22 5.33 19.00 11.21
N ALA A 23 4.00 18.95 11.08
CA ALA A 23 3.29 19.22 9.84
C ALA A 23 3.57 20.64 9.31
N TYR A 24 3.57 21.65 10.18
CA TYR A 24 3.92 23.02 9.83
C TYR A 24 5.33 23.11 9.24
N LYS A 25 6.33 22.50 9.92
CA LYS A 25 7.72 22.51 9.47
C LYS A 25 7.90 21.76 8.14
N VAL A 26 7.24 20.61 7.94
CA VAL A 26 7.22 19.93 6.65
C VAL A 26 6.70 20.88 5.56
N GLY A 27 5.58 21.56 5.81
CA GLY A 27 5.03 22.53 4.87
C GLY A 27 6.00 23.70 4.59
N ARG A 28 6.63 24.25 5.62
CA ARG A 28 7.64 25.31 5.49
C ARG A 28 8.79 24.89 4.58
N PHE A 29 9.33 23.69 4.84
CA PHE A 29 10.44 23.17 4.08
C PHE A 29 10.06 22.95 2.61
N LEU A 30 8.98 22.23 2.33
CA LEU A 30 8.57 21.91 0.97
C LEU A 30 8.26 23.16 0.14
N GLY A 31 7.54 24.13 0.74
CA GLY A 31 7.23 25.40 0.09
C GLY A 31 8.48 26.16 -0.33
N SER A 32 9.50 26.21 0.54
CA SER A 32 10.79 26.84 0.23
C SER A 32 11.64 26.02 -0.73
N PHE A 33 11.68 24.71 -0.56
CA PHE A 33 12.52 23.80 -1.35
C PHE A 33 12.17 23.82 -2.83
N TYR A 34 10.88 23.82 -3.15
CA TYR A 34 10.39 23.81 -4.53
C TYR A 34 10.19 25.23 -5.13
N SER A 35 10.17 26.29 -4.30
CA SER A 35 10.07 27.68 -4.79
C SER A 35 11.45 28.22 -5.20
N LYS A 36 12.00 27.68 -6.29
CA LYS A 36 13.30 28.12 -6.83
C LYS A 36 13.13 28.95 -8.10
N GLY A 37 14.01 29.95 -8.27
CA GLY A 37 14.10 30.74 -9.52
C GLY A 37 12.91 31.67 -9.80
N GLY A 38 12.17 32.10 -8.75
CA GLY A 38 11.05 33.04 -8.90
C GLY A 38 9.72 32.35 -9.32
N LYS A 39 9.70 31.02 -9.49
CA LYS A 39 8.48 30.26 -9.73
C LYS A 39 7.83 29.92 -8.37
N LYS A 40 6.54 30.22 -8.21
CA LYS A 40 5.77 29.76 -7.05
C LYS A 40 5.61 28.25 -7.12
N CYS A 41 5.95 27.56 -6.03
CA CYS A 41 5.71 26.13 -5.86
C CYS A 41 4.19 25.84 -5.86
N ARG A 42 3.78 24.77 -6.51
CA ARG A 42 2.40 24.26 -6.54
C ARG A 42 2.35 22.91 -5.85
N VAL A 43 1.56 22.82 -4.78
CA VAL A 43 1.45 21.60 -3.98
C VAL A 43 0.01 21.11 -3.94
N ALA A 44 -0.22 19.85 -4.28
CA ALA A 44 -1.52 19.20 -4.12
C ALA A 44 -1.59 18.50 -2.75
N ILE A 45 -2.67 18.70 -1.99
CA ILE A 45 -2.90 18.02 -0.71
C ILE A 45 -4.17 17.20 -0.76
N GLY A 46 -4.06 15.91 -0.46
CA GLY A 46 -5.16 15.01 -0.18
C GLY A 46 -5.13 14.49 1.25
N LYS A 47 -6.24 14.00 1.74
CA LYS A 47 -6.35 13.40 3.07
C LYS A 47 -7.35 12.27 3.11
N ASP A 48 -7.18 11.38 4.11
CA ASP A 48 -8.20 10.40 4.46
C ASP A 48 -9.29 11.01 5.37
N THR A 49 -10.15 10.17 5.90
CA THR A 49 -11.32 10.57 6.68
C THR A 49 -11.04 10.79 8.16
N ARG A 50 -9.82 10.56 8.66
CA ARG A 50 -9.45 10.73 10.08
C ARG A 50 -9.73 12.15 10.55
N ARG A 51 -10.23 12.27 11.77
CA ARG A 51 -10.47 13.60 12.38
C ARG A 51 -9.20 14.45 12.43
N SER A 52 -8.06 13.84 12.76
CA SER A 52 -6.77 14.50 12.81
C SER A 52 -6.24 14.95 11.44
N SER A 53 -6.72 14.37 10.34
CA SER A 53 -6.29 14.74 8.98
C SER A 53 -6.63 16.20 8.65
N TYR A 54 -7.75 16.73 9.15
CA TYR A 54 -8.09 18.15 8.99
C TYR A 54 -7.13 19.07 9.72
N MET A 55 -6.75 18.69 10.94
CA MET A 55 -5.80 19.45 11.75
C MET A 55 -4.43 19.53 11.06
N PHE A 56 -3.94 18.40 10.55
CA PHE A 56 -2.67 18.37 9.83
C PHE A 56 -2.72 19.08 8.49
N GLU A 57 -3.84 18.99 7.75
CA GLU A 57 -4.05 19.76 6.51
C GLU A 57 -3.88 21.26 6.75
N TYR A 58 -4.57 21.81 7.76
CA TYR A 58 -4.46 23.25 8.08
C TYR A 58 -3.03 23.63 8.48
N SER A 59 -2.34 22.80 9.21
CA SER A 59 -0.97 23.04 9.63
C SER A 59 0.02 23.04 8.45
N LEU A 60 -0.09 22.04 7.55
CA LEU A 60 0.68 21.98 6.31
C LEU A 60 0.41 23.17 5.41
N VAL A 61 -0.87 23.54 5.23
CA VAL A 61 -1.28 24.71 4.43
C VAL A 61 -0.65 25.99 4.97
N ALA A 62 -0.71 26.20 6.29
CA ALA A 62 -0.09 27.37 6.92
C ALA A 62 1.43 27.41 6.67
N GLY A 63 2.13 26.28 6.80
CA GLY A 63 3.57 26.20 6.53
C GLY A 63 3.91 26.48 5.07
N LEU A 64 3.19 25.86 4.13
CA LEU A 64 3.40 26.00 2.69
C LEU A 64 3.14 27.44 2.22
N THR A 65 2.00 28.00 2.58
CA THR A 65 1.63 29.36 2.15
C THR A 65 2.54 30.43 2.77
N ALA A 66 2.97 30.25 4.02
CA ALA A 66 3.96 31.10 4.68
C ALA A 66 5.35 31.02 4.02
N SER A 67 5.62 30.00 3.20
CA SER A 67 6.84 29.87 2.39
C SER A 67 6.64 30.21 0.91
N GLY A 68 5.48 30.78 0.54
CA GLY A 68 5.18 31.25 -0.81
C GLY A 68 4.59 30.21 -1.75
N ALA A 69 4.31 28.99 -1.30
CA ALA A 69 3.71 27.95 -2.14
C ALA A 69 2.20 28.12 -2.30
N ASP A 70 1.69 27.93 -3.51
CA ASP A 70 0.26 27.80 -3.78
C ASP A 70 -0.20 26.36 -3.49
N VAL A 71 -1.22 26.22 -2.65
CA VAL A 71 -1.72 24.91 -2.15
C VAL A 71 -3.08 24.58 -2.77
N TYR A 72 -3.20 23.41 -3.33
CA TYR A 72 -4.40 22.91 -4.01
C TYR A 72 -5.01 21.76 -3.20
N LEU A 73 -6.20 21.99 -2.63
CA LEU A 73 -6.88 21.04 -1.75
C LEU A 73 -7.75 20.09 -2.54
N LEU A 74 -7.38 18.81 -2.56
CA LEU A 74 -8.17 17.71 -3.15
C LEU A 74 -9.25 17.20 -2.19
N HIS A 75 -9.22 17.64 -0.92
CA HIS A 75 -10.06 17.17 0.17
C HIS A 75 -9.87 15.67 0.47
N VAL A 76 -10.95 14.99 0.88
CA VAL A 76 -10.91 13.54 1.08
C VAL A 76 -10.74 12.84 -0.26
N THR A 77 -9.61 12.18 -0.42
CA THR A 77 -9.22 11.45 -1.63
C THR A 77 -8.18 10.37 -1.31
N THR A 78 -7.92 9.47 -2.26
CA THR A 78 -7.00 8.34 -2.09
C THR A 78 -5.55 8.73 -2.36
N THR A 79 -4.59 7.97 -1.80
CA THR A 79 -3.16 8.14 -2.10
C THR A 79 -2.88 8.08 -3.61
N PRO A 80 -3.38 7.09 -4.38
CA PRO A 80 -3.17 7.07 -5.83
C PRO A 80 -3.82 8.25 -6.56
N SER A 81 -4.93 8.81 -6.05
CA SER A 81 -5.52 10.03 -6.61
C SER A 81 -4.58 11.23 -6.50
N VAL A 82 -3.91 11.40 -5.34
CA VAL A 82 -2.89 12.47 -5.17
C VAL A 82 -1.73 12.26 -6.14
N SER A 83 -1.20 11.04 -6.22
CA SER A 83 -0.12 10.68 -7.15
C SER A 83 -0.50 10.98 -8.61
N TYR A 84 -1.72 10.58 -9.01
CA TYR A 84 -2.23 10.85 -10.35
C TYR A 84 -2.33 12.35 -10.66
N VAL A 85 -2.92 13.13 -9.75
CA VAL A 85 -3.11 14.57 -9.93
C VAL A 85 -1.76 15.29 -10.02
N VAL A 86 -0.81 14.93 -9.16
CA VAL A 86 0.52 15.55 -9.16
C VAL A 86 1.20 15.44 -10.52
N ARG A 87 1.26 14.22 -11.08
CA ARG A 87 1.94 13.98 -12.35
C ARG A 87 1.18 14.45 -13.58
N SER A 88 -0.17 14.51 -13.51
CA SER A 88 -0.99 14.91 -14.67
C SER A 88 -1.22 16.42 -14.79
N ASP A 89 -1.05 17.16 -13.70
CA ASP A 89 -1.32 18.60 -13.64
C ASP A 89 -0.08 19.44 -13.34
N ASP A 90 1.12 18.87 -13.52
CA ASP A 90 2.41 19.55 -13.34
C ASP A 90 2.58 20.22 -11.97
N PHE A 91 2.21 19.52 -10.87
CA PHE A 91 2.53 19.95 -9.53
C PHE A 91 3.99 19.68 -9.20
N ASP A 92 4.60 20.54 -8.39
CA ASP A 92 5.99 20.35 -7.94
C ASP A 92 6.09 19.20 -6.91
N CYS A 93 5.07 19.04 -6.07
CA CYS A 93 4.92 17.86 -5.20
C CYS A 93 3.47 17.69 -4.75
N GLY A 94 3.18 16.55 -4.11
CA GLY A 94 1.92 16.23 -3.47
C GLY A 94 2.12 15.78 -2.03
N ILE A 95 1.08 15.94 -1.23
CA ILE A 95 1.05 15.45 0.14
C ILE A 95 -0.24 14.65 0.34
N MET A 96 -0.10 13.43 0.84
CA MET A 96 -1.22 12.64 1.33
C MET A 96 -1.15 12.54 2.85
N ILE A 97 -2.25 12.91 3.52
CA ILE A 97 -2.39 12.84 4.96
C ILE A 97 -3.17 11.58 5.30
N SER A 98 -2.47 10.54 5.68
CA SER A 98 -3.03 9.23 6.04
C SER A 98 -2.00 8.34 6.73
N ALA A 99 -2.47 7.47 7.62
CA ALA A 99 -1.71 6.34 8.15
C ALA A 99 -2.18 4.99 7.57
N SER A 100 -2.77 4.99 6.35
CA SER A 100 -3.22 3.78 5.64
C SER A 100 -4.16 2.92 6.50
N HIS A 101 -3.78 1.69 6.81
CA HIS A 101 -4.57 0.72 7.56
C HIS A 101 -4.48 0.86 9.10
N ASN A 102 -3.70 1.80 9.63
CA ASN A 102 -3.58 2.01 11.08
C ASN A 102 -4.91 2.48 11.70
N PRO A 103 -5.09 2.33 13.02
CA PRO A 103 -6.24 2.86 13.75
C PRO A 103 -6.41 4.37 13.57
N TYR A 104 -7.60 4.89 13.87
CA TYR A 104 -7.97 6.29 13.62
C TYR A 104 -7.14 7.32 14.40
N TYR A 105 -6.56 6.95 15.54
CA TYR A 105 -5.75 7.84 16.37
C TYR A 105 -4.33 8.04 15.82
N ASP A 106 -3.84 7.15 14.96
CA ASP A 106 -2.63 7.36 14.17
C ASP A 106 -2.92 8.26 12.97
N ASN A 107 -1.89 8.96 12.49
CA ASN A 107 -1.92 9.64 11.20
C ASN A 107 -0.53 9.62 10.55
N GLY A 108 -0.45 10.11 9.32
CA GLY A 108 0.80 10.16 8.58
C GLY A 108 0.84 11.30 7.57
N ILE A 109 2.06 11.67 7.19
CA ILE A 109 2.34 12.61 6.11
C ILE A 109 3.20 11.89 5.10
N LYS A 110 2.62 11.56 3.94
CA LYS A 110 3.30 10.98 2.79
C LYS A 110 3.59 12.11 1.80
N VAL A 111 4.85 12.29 1.43
CA VAL A 111 5.23 13.30 0.42
C VAL A 111 5.54 12.60 -0.90
N ILE A 112 4.98 13.13 -1.98
CA ILE A 112 5.03 12.60 -3.34
C ILE A 112 5.72 13.64 -4.21
N ASN A 113 6.75 13.24 -4.98
CA ASN A 113 7.46 14.14 -5.89
C ASN A 113 6.62 14.51 -7.12
N GLY A 114 7.10 15.45 -7.95
CA GLY A 114 6.39 15.92 -9.15
C GLY A 114 6.12 14.84 -10.22
N LYS A 115 6.74 13.65 -10.10
CA LYS A 115 6.47 12.50 -10.97
C LYS A 115 5.37 11.58 -10.43
N GLY A 116 4.81 11.89 -9.26
CA GLY A 116 3.81 11.04 -8.60
C GLY A 116 4.42 9.87 -7.83
N GLU A 117 5.70 9.91 -7.52
CA GLU A 117 6.47 8.87 -6.84
C GLU A 117 6.77 9.28 -5.39
N LYS A 118 7.20 8.32 -4.57
CA LYS A 118 7.71 8.64 -3.23
C LYS A 118 8.91 9.59 -3.33
N LEU A 119 9.01 10.46 -2.32
CA LEU A 119 10.07 11.45 -2.27
C LEU A 119 11.45 10.78 -2.11
N GLU A 120 12.46 11.36 -2.74
CA GLU A 120 13.84 10.91 -2.69
C GLU A 120 14.43 11.01 -1.27
N GLU A 121 15.25 10.03 -0.86
CA GLU A 121 15.83 9.96 0.50
C GLU A 121 16.62 11.21 0.87
N GLU A 122 17.39 11.77 -0.06
CA GLU A 122 18.15 13.01 0.18
C GLU A 122 17.25 14.20 0.56
N VAL A 123 16.04 14.26 0.02
CA VAL A 123 15.07 15.32 0.35
C VAL A 123 14.44 15.05 1.70
N ILE A 124 14.13 13.79 2.00
CA ILE A 124 13.63 13.36 3.32
C ILE A 124 14.62 13.73 4.42
N GLU A 125 15.91 13.44 4.27
CA GLU A 125 16.96 13.81 5.23
C GLU A 125 17.01 15.31 5.48
N LYS A 126 16.82 16.13 4.44
CA LYS A 126 16.76 17.59 4.57
C LYS A 126 15.51 18.06 5.32
N ILE A 127 14.35 17.39 5.09
CA ILE A 127 13.12 17.66 5.85
C ILE A 127 13.35 17.37 7.34
N GLU A 128 13.92 16.20 7.66
CA GLU A 128 14.20 15.81 9.05
C GLU A 128 15.17 16.77 9.75
N SER A 129 16.23 17.16 9.04
CA SER A 129 17.18 18.16 9.54
C SER A 129 16.51 19.49 9.83
N TYR A 130 15.54 19.92 9.02
CA TYR A 130 14.78 21.13 9.25
C TYR A 130 13.78 20.99 10.40
N ILE A 131 13.16 19.82 10.57
CA ILE A 131 12.28 19.55 11.71
C ILE A 131 13.02 19.71 13.03
N ASP A 132 14.25 19.23 13.14
CA ASP A 132 15.09 19.34 14.33
C ASP A 132 15.80 20.71 14.46
N GLY A 133 15.84 21.46 13.38
CA GLY A 133 16.52 22.75 13.32
C GLY A 133 15.66 23.95 13.78
N PRO A 134 16.27 25.15 13.80
CA PRO A 134 15.55 26.37 14.13
C PRO A 134 14.52 26.72 13.04
N ALA A 135 13.29 27.02 13.45
CA ALA A 135 12.17 27.29 12.55
C ALA A 135 12.35 28.56 11.68
N ASP A 136 13.18 29.49 12.11
CA ASP A 136 13.49 30.75 11.44
C ASP A 136 14.58 30.66 10.36
N SER A 137 15.16 29.48 10.15
CA SER A 137 16.17 29.25 9.10
C SER A 137 15.61 29.39 7.67
N ILE A 138 14.29 29.30 7.48
CA ILE A 138 13.59 29.59 6.24
C ILE A 138 12.85 30.93 6.36
N PRO A 139 13.10 31.91 5.49
CA PRO A 139 12.42 33.21 5.57
C PRO A 139 10.92 33.08 5.27
N PHE A 140 10.11 33.97 5.83
CA PHE A 140 8.69 34.06 5.53
C PHE A 140 8.47 34.82 4.21
N ALA A 141 7.55 34.30 3.40
CA ALA A 141 7.02 35.07 2.28
C ALA A 141 6.23 36.28 2.78
N THR A 142 6.29 37.39 2.06
CA THR A 142 5.60 38.63 2.45
C THR A 142 4.81 39.19 1.26
N LYS A 143 3.77 39.96 1.56
CA LYS A 143 2.94 40.66 0.56
C LYS A 143 2.41 39.70 -0.51
N GLU A 144 2.67 40.01 -1.80
CA GLU A 144 2.25 39.22 -2.96
C GLU A 144 2.93 37.87 -3.08
N ASP A 145 4.03 37.65 -2.36
CA ASP A 145 4.75 36.37 -2.36
C ASP A 145 4.09 35.32 -1.45
N ILE A 146 3.22 35.72 -0.53
CA ILE A 146 2.44 34.78 0.28
C ILE A 146 1.66 33.85 -0.65
N GLY A 147 1.71 32.54 -0.38
CA GLY A 147 1.00 31.52 -1.16
C GLY A 147 -0.51 31.57 -0.97
N ARG A 148 -1.23 31.00 -1.92
CA ARG A 148 -2.70 30.91 -1.89
C ARG A 148 -3.17 29.50 -1.59
N THR A 149 -4.37 29.39 -1.04
CA THR A 149 -5.09 28.11 -0.93
C THR A 149 -6.19 28.08 -1.97
N ILE A 150 -6.25 27.01 -2.74
CA ILE A 150 -7.16 26.81 -3.86
C ILE A 150 -7.96 25.54 -3.61
N ASP A 151 -9.29 25.60 -3.67
CA ASP A 151 -10.14 24.41 -3.73
C ASP A 151 -9.93 23.71 -5.09
N TYR A 152 -9.53 22.43 -5.04
CA TYR A 152 -9.18 21.68 -6.25
C TYR A 152 -9.85 20.31 -6.34
N ALA A 153 -11.10 20.22 -5.92
CA ALA A 153 -11.93 19.00 -6.06
C ALA A 153 -11.98 18.50 -7.52
N ALA A 154 -11.79 19.40 -8.49
CA ALA A 154 -11.68 19.04 -9.91
C ALA A 154 -10.55 18.05 -10.23
N GLY A 155 -9.42 18.11 -9.50
CA GLY A 155 -8.32 17.15 -9.64
C GLY A 155 -8.76 15.72 -9.28
N ARG A 156 -9.43 15.55 -8.14
CA ARG A 156 -10.02 14.27 -7.74
C ARG A 156 -11.02 13.75 -8.77
N ASN A 157 -11.88 14.63 -9.29
CA ASN A 157 -12.88 14.23 -10.30
C ASN A 157 -12.22 13.78 -11.61
N ARG A 158 -11.07 14.35 -11.98
CA ARG A 158 -10.28 13.86 -13.14
C ARG A 158 -9.73 12.46 -12.91
N TYR A 159 -9.26 12.16 -11.69
CA TYR A 159 -8.84 10.80 -11.37
C TYR A 159 -10.01 9.81 -11.49
N ILE A 160 -11.21 10.16 -11.02
CA ILE A 160 -12.43 9.34 -11.23
C ILE A 160 -12.67 9.13 -12.73
N GLY A 161 -12.62 10.19 -13.53
CA GLY A 161 -12.79 10.11 -14.99
C GLY A 161 -11.70 9.24 -15.64
N TYR A 162 -10.45 9.34 -15.17
CA TYR A 162 -9.35 8.49 -15.61
C TYR A 162 -9.64 7.01 -15.33
N LEU A 163 -10.01 6.64 -14.10
CA LEU A 163 -10.36 5.27 -13.74
C LEU A 163 -11.48 4.70 -14.61
N ILE A 164 -12.54 5.49 -14.87
CA ILE A 164 -13.62 5.08 -15.76
C ILE A 164 -13.11 4.87 -17.19
N SER A 165 -12.20 5.74 -17.66
CA SER A 165 -11.69 5.69 -19.04
C SER A 165 -10.79 4.50 -19.36
N ILE A 166 -10.15 3.91 -18.34
CA ILE A 166 -9.26 2.73 -18.51
C ILE A 166 -10.01 1.40 -18.43
N ALA A 167 -11.28 1.39 -18.02
CA ALA A 167 -12.09 0.19 -18.03
C ALA A 167 -12.41 -0.21 -19.47
N THR A 168 -12.10 -1.45 -19.84
CA THR A 168 -12.28 -1.96 -21.21
C THR A 168 -13.67 -2.50 -21.47
N ARG A 169 -14.45 -2.77 -20.40
CA ARG A 169 -15.80 -3.36 -20.44
C ARG A 169 -16.76 -2.67 -19.49
N SER A 170 -18.05 -2.71 -19.83
CA SER A 170 -19.14 -2.38 -18.91
C SER A 170 -19.32 -3.48 -17.88
N PHE A 171 -19.61 -3.09 -16.64
CA PHE A 171 -19.91 -4.02 -15.54
C PHE A 171 -21.40 -4.33 -15.40
N LYS A 172 -22.20 -3.94 -16.40
CA LYS A 172 -23.66 -4.17 -16.41
C LYS A 172 -24.01 -5.64 -16.18
N GLY A 173 -24.88 -5.90 -15.22
CA GLY A 173 -25.31 -7.24 -14.85
C GLY A 173 -24.39 -7.94 -13.86
N LYS A 174 -23.36 -7.25 -13.33
CA LYS A 174 -22.50 -7.72 -12.25
C LYS A 174 -22.92 -7.11 -10.93
N LYS A 175 -23.10 -7.93 -9.92
CA LYS A 175 -23.29 -7.53 -8.52
C LYS A 175 -21.93 -7.46 -7.82
N VAL A 176 -21.58 -6.28 -7.33
CA VAL A 176 -20.26 -6.01 -6.74
C VAL A 176 -20.40 -5.48 -5.32
N ALA A 177 -19.83 -6.17 -4.36
CA ALA A 177 -19.74 -5.67 -2.98
C ALA A 177 -18.49 -4.81 -2.81
N LEU A 178 -18.62 -3.67 -2.13
CA LEU A 178 -17.52 -2.73 -1.89
C LEU A 178 -17.45 -2.41 -0.39
N ASP A 179 -16.34 -2.75 0.25
CA ASP A 179 -15.98 -2.30 1.59
C ASP A 179 -15.02 -1.12 1.49
N LEU A 180 -15.48 0.05 1.88
CA LEU A 180 -14.75 1.32 1.73
C LEU A 180 -13.97 1.73 3.00
N ALA A 181 -13.87 0.81 3.98
CA ALA A 181 -13.12 1.00 5.23
C ALA A 181 -13.48 2.27 6.03
N ASN A 182 -14.63 2.90 5.78
CA ASN A 182 -14.93 4.28 6.22
C ASN A 182 -13.78 5.26 5.88
N GLY A 183 -13.00 4.95 4.85
CA GLY A 183 -11.81 5.65 4.42
C GLY A 183 -12.02 6.52 3.18
N SER A 184 -10.93 6.85 2.54
CA SER A 184 -10.88 7.77 1.39
C SER A 184 -11.56 7.21 0.12
N ALA A 185 -11.65 5.86 -0.01
CA ALA A 185 -12.38 5.21 -1.09
C ALA A 185 -13.87 5.60 -1.13
N SER A 186 -14.44 6.04 0.01
CA SER A 186 -15.84 6.47 0.15
C SER A 186 -16.25 7.55 -0.85
N SER A 187 -15.32 8.39 -1.27
CA SER A 187 -15.58 9.49 -2.21
C SER A 187 -15.42 9.11 -3.68
N ILE A 188 -14.91 7.91 -3.99
CA ILE A 188 -14.44 7.55 -5.34
C ILE A 188 -15.01 6.22 -5.83
N ALA A 189 -14.82 5.12 -5.09
CA ALA A 189 -15.01 3.77 -5.60
C ALA A 189 -16.43 3.50 -6.10
N LYS A 190 -17.46 3.83 -5.29
CA LYS A 190 -18.86 3.66 -5.70
C LYS A 190 -19.16 4.39 -7.01
N ASN A 191 -18.71 5.64 -7.14
CA ASN A 191 -18.97 6.45 -8.33
C ASN A 191 -18.36 5.83 -9.59
N VAL A 192 -17.18 5.23 -9.49
CA VAL A 192 -16.52 4.55 -10.60
C VAL A 192 -17.28 3.29 -11.01
N PHE A 193 -17.65 2.42 -10.06
CA PHE A 193 -18.38 1.19 -10.33
C PHE A 193 -19.80 1.45 -10.86
N ASP A 194 -20.52 2.42 -10.30
CA ASP A 194 -21.85 2.83 -10.79
C ASP A 194 -21.77 3.37 -12.23
N ALA A 195 -20.76 4.21 -12.53
CA ALA A 195 -20.57 4.75 -13.89
C ALA A 195 -20.26 3.64 -14.91
N LEU A 196 -19.64 2.55 -14.48
CA LEU A 196 -19.37 1.37 -15.32
C LEU A 196 -20.57 0.42 -15.39
N GLY A 197 -21.64 0.67 -14.62
CA GLY A 197 -22.92 -0.03 -14.68
C GLY A 197 -23.02 -1.26 -13.76
N ALA A 198 -22.18 -1.39 -12.75
CA ALA A 198 -22.31 -2.43 -11.72
C ALA A 198 -23.52 -2.20 -10.83
N ASP A 199 -24.11 -3.29 -10.32
CA ASP A 199 -25.06 -3.26 -9.22
C ASP A 199 -24.25 -3.34 -7.90
N THR A 200 -24.09 -2.19 -7.22
CA THR A 200 -23.15 -2.05 -6.12
C THR A 200 -23.79 -2.22 -4.74
N TYR A 201 -23.21 -3.07 -3.91
CA TYR A 201 -23.54 -3.30 -2.50
C TYR A 201 -22.41 -2.72 -1.64
N VAL A 202 -22.67 -1.56 -1.03
CA VAL A 202 -21.62 -0.79 -0.36
C VAL A 202 -21.77 -0.89 1.16
N ILE A 203 -20.68 -1.26 1.83
CA ILE A 203 -20.57 -1.28 3.30
C ILE A 203 -19.45 -0.35 3.76
N HIS A 204 -19.48 0.06 5.02
CA HIS A 204 -18.49 0.94 5.66
C HIS A 204 -18.21 2.23 4.84
N ASN A 205 -19.30 2.93 4.48
CA ASN A 205 -19.28 4.16 3.69
C ASN A 205 -19.86 5.37 4.45
N ASN A 206 -19.70 5.39 5.76
CA ASN A 206 -20.20 6.49 6.59
C ASN A 206 -19.09 6.95 7.57
N PRO A 207 -18.03 7.59 7.06
CA PRO A 207 -16.91 8.03 7.89
C PRO A 207 -17.36 9.10 8.90
N ASP A 208 -16.99 8.93 10.17
CA ASP A 208 -17.25 9.88 11.26
C ASP A 208 -15.97 10.51 11.84
N GLY A 209 -14.82 10.12 11.30
CA GLY A 209 -13.49 10.60 11.68
C GLY A 209 -12.76 9.74 12.71
N ILE A 210 -13.44 8.76 13.30
CA ILE A 210 -12.88 7.84 14.30
C ILE A 210 -13.18 6.36 14.02
N ASN A 211 -13.86 6.06 12.91
CA ASN A 211 -14.26 4.70 12.53
C ASN A 211 -13.50 4.13 11.32
N ILE A 212 -12.51 4.85 10.77
CA ILE A 212 -11.68 4.36 9.67
C ILE A 212 -10.95 3.07 10.07
N ASN A 213 -10.99 2.04 9.21
CA ASN A 213 -10.38 0.71 9.42
C ASN A 213 -10.89 -0.05 10.66
N THR A 214 -11.89 0.45 11.38
CA THR A 214 -12.40 -0.22 12.57
C THR A 214 -13.32 -1.37 12.16
N ASP A 215 -12.85 -2.60 12.36
CA ASP A 215 -13.53 -3.84 11.98
C ASP A 215 -14.04 -3.86 10.54
N CYS A 216 -13.28 -3.25 9.62
CA CYS A 216 -13.65 -3.10 8.21
C CYS A 216 -12.43 -2.95 7.28
N GLY A 217 -12.69 -3.01 5.97
CA GLY A 217 -11.69 -2.85 4.93
C GLY A 217 -10.76 -4.06 4.77
N SER A 218 -9.61 -3.84 4.13
CA SER A 218 -8.70 -4.93 3.73
C SER A 218 -8.02 -5.66 4.89
N THR A 219 -8.05 -5.12 6.10
CA THR A 219 -7.50 -5.75 7.31
C THR A 219 -8.55 -6.53 8.13
N HIS A 220 -9.84 -6.37 7.82
CA HIS A 220 -10.98 -7.02 8.48
C HIS A 220 -12.03 -7.41 7.43
N ILE A 221 -11.72 -8.47 6.70
CA ILE A 221 -12.42 -8.87 5.46
C ILE A 221 -13.77 -9.55 5.71
N GLU A 222 -14.05 -9.97 6.95
CA GLU A 222 -15.20 -10.80 7.33
C GLU A 222 -16.54 -10.13 6.98
N SER A 223 -16.62 -8.82 7.14
CA SER A 223 -17.82 -8.04 6.80
C SER A 223 -18.11 -8.09 5.31
N LEU A 224 -17.07 -8.03 4.46
CA LEU A 224 -17.21 -8.12 3.02
C LEU A 224 -17.60 -9.54 2.59
N GLN A 225 -16.99 -10.59 3.17
CA GLN A 225 -17.36 -11.98 2.91
C GLN A 225 -18.86 -12.20 3.17
N LYS A 226 -19.34 -11.73 4.31
CA LYS A 226 -20.77 -11.79 4.67
C LYS A 226 -21.63 -11.03 3.66
N CYS A 227 -21.24 -9.80 3.28
CA CYS A 227 -21.98 -8.99 2.30
C CYS A 227 -22.08 -9.68 0.94
N VAL A 228 -20.98 -10.30 0.45
CA VAL A 228 -20.96 -11.05 -0.80
C VAL A 228 -21.96 -12.20 -0.76
N LEU A 229 -21.90 -13.03 0.29
CA LEU A 229 -22.75 -14.21 0.42
C LEU A 229 -24.24 -13.87 0.60
N GLU A 230 -24.57 -12.90 1.47
CA GLU A 230 -25.95 -12.52 1.74
C GLU A 230 -26.68 -11.88 0.55
N ASN A 231 -25.95 -11.16 -0.30
CA ASN A 231 -26.52 -10.48 -1.47
C ASN A 231 -26.32 -11.25 -2.77
N GLY A 232 -25.62 -12.38 -2.75
CA GLY A 232 -25.29 -13.15 -3.93
C GLY A 232 -24.49 -12.32 -4.93
N CYS A 233 -23.44 -11.62 -4.43
CA CYS A 233 -22.57 -10.83 -5.29
C CYS A 233 -21.64 -11.73 -6.12
N ASP A 234 -21.32 -11.29 -7.33
CA ASP A 234 -20.34 -11.99 -8.18
C ASP A 234 -18.93 -11.85 -7.65
N ILE A 235 -18.64 -10.75 -6.93
CA ILE A 235 -17.31 -10.40 -6.41
C ILE A 235 -17.43 -9.30 -5.36
N GLY A 236 -16.48 -9.28 -4.41
CA GLY A 236 -16.31 -8.21 -3.44
C GLY A 236 -14.92 -7.60 -3.48
N PHE A 237 -14.80 -6.32 -3.14
CA PHE A 237 -13.53 -5.59 -3.02
C PHE A 237 -13.47 -4.83 -1.69
N ALA A 238 -12.41 -5.01 -0.93
CA ALA A 238 -12.11 -4.27 0.28
C ALA A 238 -10.86 -3.41 0.10
N TYR A 239 -10.96 -2.16 0.49
CA TYR A 239 -9.85 -1.20 0.47
C TYR A 239 -9.34 -0.94 1.89
N ASP A 240 -8.16 -0.37 2.00
CA ASP A 240 -7.68 0.21 3.27
C ASP A 240 -7.99 1.72 3.34
N GLY A 241 -7.59 2.38 4.42
CA GLY A 241 -8.01 3.75 4.73
C GLY A 241 -7.68 4.79 3.67
N ASP A 242 -6.59 4.65 2.91
CA ASP A 242 -6.21 5.55 1.81
C ASP A 242 -6.26 4.88 0.43
N ALA A 243 -6.80 3.67 0.39
CA ALA A 243 -7.13 2.89 -0.80
C ALA A 243 -5.95 2.68 -1.77
N ASP A 244 -4.75 2.55 -1.24
CA ASP A 244 -3.58 2.09 -1.98
C ASP A 244 -3.51 0.55 -2.05
N ARG A 245 -4.36 -0.15 -1.27
CA ARG A 245 -4.53 -1.61 -1.23
C ARG A 245 -5.93 -2.04 -1.61
N CYS A 246 -6.00 -3.27 -2.18
CA CYS A 246 -7.25 -3.95 -2.47
C CYS A 246 -7.11 -5.44 -2.21
N LEU A 247 -8.04 -6.01 -1.45
CA LEU A 247 -8.28 -7.45 -1.39
C LEU A 247 -9.63 -7.77 -2.02
N CYS A 248 -9.76 -8.98 -2.59
CA CYS A 248 -11.00 -9.42 -3.19
C CYS A 248 -11.65 -10.54 -2.39
N VAL A 249 -12.95 -10.72 -2.59
CA VAL A 249 -13.73 -11.86 -2.12
C VAL A 249 -14.44 -12.46 -3.32
N ASP A 250 -14.30 -13.76 -3.51
CA ASP A 250 -14.98 -14.47 -4.60
C ASP A 250 -16.48 -14.70 -4.31
N GLU A 251 -17.22 -15.21 -5.27
CA GLU A 251 -18.65 -15.49 -5.17
C GLU A 251 -19.02 -16.55 -4.11
N ASN A 252 -18.04 -17.29 -3.60
CA ASN A 252 -18.20 -18.28 -2.54
C ASN A 252 -17.79 -17.76 -1.15
N GLY A 253 -17.40 -16.48 -1.06
CA GLY A 253 -16.94 -15.85 0.17
C GLY A 253 -15.47 -16.10 0.53
N ASN A 254 -14.67 -16.68 -0.35
CA ASN A 254 -13.24 -16.89 -0.11
C ASN A 254 -12.44 -15.62 -0.39
N VAL A 255 -11.41 -15.39 0.40
CA VAL A 255 -10.49 -14.26 0.21
C VAL A 255 -9.55 -14.53 -0.96
N VAL A 256 -9.40 -13.56 -1.82
CA VAL A 256 -8.41 -13.50 -2.90
C VAL A 256 -7.47 -12.34 -2.59
N ASP A 257 -6.32 -12.67 -2.03
CA ASP A 257 -5.32 -11.71 -1.57
C ASP A 257 -4.43 -11.15 -2.70
N GLY A 258 -3.47 -10.32 -2.33
CA GLY A 258 -2.58 -9.69 -3.31
C GLY A 258 -1.74 -10.69 -4.11
N ASP A 259 -1.38 -11.83 -3.55
CA ASP A 259 -0.64 -12.86 -4.26
C ASP A 259 -1.49 -13.50 -5.34
N LEU A 260 -2.74 -13.83 -5.02
CA LEU A 260 -3.70 -14.36 -6.00
C LEU A 260 -4.04 -13.32 -7.07
N ILE A 261 -4.16 -12.04 -6.70
CA ILE A 261 -4.37 -10.95 -7.66
C ILE A 261 -3.18 -10.83 -8.62
N LEU A 262 -1.95 -10.89 -8.10
CA LEU A 262 -0.73 -10.88 -8.92
C LEU A 262 -0.69 -12.03 -9.90
N TYR A 263 -1.08 -13.24 -9.46
CA TYR A 263 -1.17 -14.40 -10.35
C TYR A 263 -2.21 -14.21 -11.46
N ILE A 264 -3.44 -13.87 -11.08
CA ILE A 264 -4.58 -13.70 -12.00
C ILE A 264 -4.25 -12.61 -13.05
N CYS A 265 -3.79 -11.46 -12.62
CA CYS A 265 -3.45 -10.35 -13.53
C CYS A 265 -2.19 -10.65 -14.34
N GLY A 266 -1.16 -11.25 -13.73
CA GLY A 266 0.10 -11.59 -14.38
C GLY A 266 -0.09 -12.63 -15.50
N LYS A 267 -0.87 -13.69 -15.25
CA LYS A 267 -1.23 -14.70 -16.26
C LYS A 267 -2.00 -14.06 -17.42
N TYR A 268 -3.03 -13.28 -17.12
CA TYR A 268 -3.83 -12.59 -18.13
C TYR A 268 -2.98 -11.63 -18.99
N MET A 269 -2.14 -10.84 -18.37
CA MET A 269 -1.24 -9.91 -19.07
C MET A 269 -0.23 -10.67 -19.94
N LYS A 270 0.32 -11.80 -19.46
CA LYS A 270 1.22 -12.65 -20.25
C LYS A 270 0.54 -13.19 -21.50
N GLU A 271 -0.65 -13.76 -21.37
CA GLU A 271 -1.42 -14.31 -22.49
C GLU A 271 -1.71 -13.28 -23.59
N ARG A 272 -1.77 -12.00 -23.22
CA ARG A 272 -1.96 -10.85 -24.13
C ARG A 272 -0.66 -10.23 -24.65
N GLY A 273 0.49 -10.71 -24.19
CA GLY A 273 1.78 -10.13 -24.52
C GLY A 273 2.02 -8.75 -23.87
N GLU A 274 1.31 -8.46 -22.79
CA GLU A 274 1.38 -7.17 -22.06
C GLU A 274 2.28 -7.24 -20.81
N LEU A 275 2.77 -8.44 -20.45
CA LEU A 275 3.68 -8.64 -19.32
C LEU A 275 5.13 -8.57 -19.81
N PHE A 276 5.78 -7.44 -19.58
CA PHE A 276 7.18 -7.20 -20.02
C PHE A 276 8.13 -8.27 -19.44
N ASN A 277 8.93 -8.89 -20.28
CA ASN A 277 9.83 -10.01 -19.94
C ASN A 277 9.13 -11.19 -19.21
N ASN A 278 7.81 -11.29 -19.31
CA ASN A 278 6.99 -12.25 -18.55
C ASN A 278 7.31 -12.23 -17.05
N THR A 279 7.59 -11.06 -16.47
CA THR A 279 8.07 -10.94 -15.09
C THR A 279 7.07 -10.18 -14.22
N VAL A 280 6.81 -10.73 -13.03
CA VAL A 280 6.06 -10.09 -11.94
C VAL A 280 7.02 -9.82 -10.78
N VAL A 281 6.96 -8.63 -10.19
CA VAL A 281 7.75 -8.28 -9.02
C VAL A 281 6.92 -8.47 -7.76
N THR A 282 7.46 -9.18 -6.78
CA THR A 282 6.80 -9.41 -5.49
C THR A 282 7.80 -9.35 -4.34
N THR A 283 7.39 -9.66 -3.11
CA THR A 283 8.29 -9.62 -1.96
C THR A 283 8.61 -11.03 -1.46
N VAL A 284 9.63 -11.13 -0.61
CA VAL A 284 9.98 -12.38 0.08
C VAL A 284 8.84 -12.95 0.95
N MET A 285 7.78 -12.16 1.20
CA MET A 285 6.62 -12.59 2.01
C MET A 285 5.51 -13.22 1.19
N SER A 286 5.51 -13.13 -0.14
CA SER A 286 4.51 -13.80 -0.97
C SER A 286 4.51 -15.29 -0.76
N ASN A 287 3.34 -15.92 -0.77
CA ASN A 287 3.17 -17.33 -0.49
C ASN A 287 3.98 -18.21 -1.45
N PHE A 288 4.54 -19.30 -0.95
CA PHE A 288 5.33 -20.23 -1.75
C PHE A 288 4.54 -20.82 -2.93
N GLY A 289 3.23 -21.00 -2.75
CA GLY A 289 2.31 -21.45 -3.80
C GLY A 289 2.24 -20.49 -4.99
N LEU A 290 2.35 -19.18 -4.76
CA LEU A 290 2.42 -18.19 -5.84
C LEU A 290 3.64 -18.46 -6.75
N TYR A 291 4.81 -18.69 -6.16
CA TYR A 291 6.02 -18.96 -6.94
C TYR A 291 5.88 -20.25 -7.77
N LYS A 292 5.28 -21.30 -7.18
CA LYS A 292 5.00 -22.56 -7.89
C LYS A 292 4.02 -22.37 -9.04
N ALA A 293 3.00 -21.55 -8.85
CA ALA A 293 2.05 -21.21 -9.89
C ALA A 293 2.72 -20.42 -11.02
N PHE A 294 3.59 -19.47 -10.71
CA PHE A 294 4.36 -18.74 -11.72
C PHE A 294 5.30 -19.66 -12.50
N GLU A 295 6.04 -20.55 -11.82
CA GLU A 295 6.90 -21.56 -12.47
C GLU A 295 6.11 -22.43 -13.47
N ARG A 296 4.93 -22.92 -13.06
CA ARG A 296 4.06 -23.74 -13.91
C ARG A 296 3.60 -22.99 -15.16
N GLU A 297 3.28 -21.70 -15.02
CA GLU A 297 2.85 -20.86 -16.12
C GLU A 297 4.01 -20.24 -16.91
N ASN A 298 5.28 -20.55 -16.61
CA ASN A 298 6.46 -19.90 -17.18
C ASN A 298 6.39 -18.36 -17.06
N ILE A 299 5.97 -17.87 -15.91
CA ILE A 299 6.05 -16.46 -15.50
C ILE A 299 7.29 -16.32 -14.63
N ASN A 300 8.17 -15.42 -15.02
CA ASN A 300 9.33 -15.07 -14.21
C ASN A 300 8.87 -14.20 -13.04
N PHE A 301 9.61 -14.26 -11.94
CA PHE A 301 9.35 -13.40 -10.79
C PHE A 301 10.63 -12.90 -10.13
N GLU A 302 10.57 -11.68 -9.62
CA GLU A 302 11.62 -11.09 -8.80
C GLU A 302 11.10 -10.86 -7.38
N LYS A 303 11.94 -11.19 -6.38
CA LYS A 303 11.63 -11.07 -4.96
C LYS A 303 12.39 -9.90 -4.37
N THR A 304 11.67 -8.94 -3.83
CA THR A 304 12.28 -7.82 -3.11
C THR A 304 12.18 -8.00 -1.59
N ALA A 305 12.84 -7.13 -0.84
CA ALA A 305 12.53 -6.93 0.56
C ALA A 305 11.07 -6.46 0.71
N VAL A 306 10.50 -6.63 1.92
CA VAL A 306 9.13 -6.18 2.23
C VAL A 306 9.06 -4.67 2.23
N GLY A 307 8.09 -4.15 1.52
CA GLY A 307 7.80 -2.72 1.38
C GLY A 307 7.61 -2.34 -0.09
N ASP A 308 6.54 -1.65 -0.36
CA ASP A 308 6.12 -1.19 -1.68
C ASP A 308 7.19 -0.37 -2.41
N LYS A 309 8.02 0.38 -1.65
CA LYS A 309 9.18 1.11 -2.16
C LYS A 309 10.13 0.18 -2.93
N TYR A 310 10.49 -0.96 -2.35
CA TYR A 310 11.43 -1.90 -2.97
C TYR A 310 10.84 -2.58 -4.19
N VAL A 311 9.53 -2.86 -4.15
CA VAL A 311 8.81 -3.40 -5.32
C VAL A 311 8.85 -2.39 -6.46
N TYR A 312 8.50 -1.12 -6.19
CA TYR A 312 8.47 -0.08 -7.21
C TYR A 312 9.87 0.24 -7.77
N GLU A 313 10.90 0.35 -6.92
CA GLU A 313 12.28 0.55 -7.34
C GLU A 313 12.78 -0.58 -8.27
N ASN A 314 12.46 -1.83 -7.94
CA ASN A 314 12.78 -2.97 -8.79
C ASN A 314 12.06 -2.86 -10.15
N MET A 315 10.76 -2.56 -10.13
CA MET A 315 9.97 -2.38 -11.35
C MET A 315 10.54 -1.29 -12.25
N GLN A 316 10.91 -0.13 -11.69
CA GLN A 316 11.50 0.97 -12.44
C GLN A 316 12.85 0.61 -13.06
N ASN A 317 13.75 0.02 -12.26
CA ASN A 317 15.11 -0.29 -12.69
C ASN A 317 15.15 -1.32 -13.83
N ASN A 318 14.17 -2.25 -13.84
CA ASN A 318 14.13 -3.37 -14.79
C ASN A 318 13.01 -3.23 -15.83
N GLY A 319 12.19 -2.18 -15.77
CA GLY A 319 11.09 -1.93 -16.71
C GLY A 319 9.90 -2.87 -16.54
N HIS A 320 9.73 -3.50 -15.37
CA HIS A 320 8.62 -4.39 -15.09
C HIS A 320 7.30 -3.63 -14.96
N CYS A 321 6.22 -4.22 -15.45
CA CYS A 321 4.92 -3.55 -15.56
C CYS A 321 3.88 -3.97 -14.52
N LEU A 322 4.13 -5.06 -13.77
CA LEU A 322 3.27 -5.55 -12.69
C LEU A 322 4.12 -5.94 -11.48
N GLY A 323 3.73 -5.45 -10.33
CA GLY A 323 4.33 -5.85 -9.06
C GLY A 323 3.42 -5.55 -7.89
N GLY A 324 3.73 -6.11 -6.72
CA GLY A 324 2.93 -5.88 -5.53
C GLY A 324 3.27 -6.79 -4.36
N GLU A 325 2.40 -6.74 -3.37
CA GLU A 325 2.53 -7.46 -2.10
C GLU A 325 1.25 -8.26 -1.78
N GLN A 326 1.38 -9.31 -0.99
CA GLN A 326 0.25 -10.10 -0.49
C GLN A 326 -0.82 -9.22 0.20
N SER A 327 -0.42 -8.12 0.82
CA SER A 327 -1.31 -7.14 1.47
C SER A 327 -2.30 -6.44 0.52
N GLY A 328 -2.20 -6.67 -0.80
CA GLY A 328 -3.05 -6.06 -1.80
C GLY A 328 -2.55 -4.72 -2.37
N HIS A 329 -1.32 -4.31 -2.03
CA HIS A 329 -0.68 -3.15 -2.65
C HIS A 329 -0.13 -3.56 -4.03
N ILE A 330 -0.91 -3.34 -5.08
CA ILE A 330 -0.61 -3.78 -6.45
C ILE A 330 -0.34 -2.58 -7.35
N ILE A 331 0.76 -2.64 -8.09
CA ILE A 331 1.22 -1.59 -8.99
C ILE A 331 1.12 -2.07 -10.43
N PHE A 332 0.35 -1.36 -11.23
CA PHE A 332 0.31 -1.49 -12.69
C PHE A 332 1.06 -0.30 -13.28
N ALA A 333 2.34 -0.46 -13.61
CA ALA A 333 3.24 0.65 -14.00
C ALA A 333 2.75 1.47 -15.20
N LYS A 334 1.97 0.88 -16.10
CA LYS A 334 1.31 1.58 -17.22
C LYS A 334 0.33 2.66 -16.73
N HIS A 335 -0.21 2.52 -15.53
CA HIS A 335 -1.32 3.33 -15.02
C HIS A 335 -0.96 4.13 -13.78
N ALA A 336 -0.13 3.58 -12.90
CA ALA A 336 0.18 4.17 -11.60
C ALA A 336 1.66 3.98 -11.22
N THR A 337 2.17 4.89 -10.40
CA THR A 337 3.52 4.86 -9.81
C THR A 337 3.52 4.38 -8.36
N THR A 338 2.36 3.99 -7.84
CA THR A 338 2.14 3.42 -6.50
C THR A 338 1.02 2.40 -6.59
N GLY A 339 0.78 1.66 -5.53
CA GLY A 339 -0.41 0.82 -5.41
C GLY A 339 -1.68 1.65 -5.56
N ASP A 340 -2.66 1.06 -6.23
CA ASP A 340 -3.95 1.68 -6.47
C ASP A 340 -5.05 0.62 -6.33
N GLY A 341 -5.73 0.63 -5.19
CA GLY A 341 -6.73 -0.39 -4.88
C GLY A 341 -7.94 -0.35 -5.82
N ILE A 342 -8.38 0.86 -6.20
CA ILE A 342 -9.53 0.98 -7.10
C ILE A 342 -9.14 0.55 -8.53
N LEU A 343 -7.98 0.96 -9.02
CA LEU A 343 -7.43 0.47 -10.28
C LEU A 343 -7.29 -1.07 -10.25
N THR A 344 -6.77 -1.62 -9.17
CA THR A 344 -6.62 -3.08 -8.99
C THR A 344 -7.95 -3.79 -9.12
N SER A 345 -9.00 -3.30 -8.44
CA SER A 345 -10.34 -3.86 -8.56
C SER A 345 -10.90 -3.81 -9.99
N LEU A 346 -10.64 -2.73 -10.73
CA LEU A 346 -11.01 -2.62 -12.15
C LEU A 346 -10.26 -3.64 -13.02
N LYS A 347 -8.96 -3.85 -12.74
CA LYS A 347 -8.15 -4.83 -13.48
C LYS A 347 -8.59 -6.28 -13.20
N VAL A 348 -8.94 -6.60 -11.97
CA VAL A 348 -9.53 -7.91 -11.64
C VAL A 348 -10.88 -8.10 -12.35
N MET A 349 -11.74 -7.07 -12.35
CA MET A 349 -13.01 -7.10 -13.11
C MET A 349 -12.78 -7.29 -14.61
N GLU A 350 -11.76 -6.64 -15.17
CA GLU A 350 -11.38 -6.84 -16.58
C GLU A 350 -11.08 -8.31 -16.87
N VAL A 351 -10.26 -8.97 -16.03
CA VAL A 351 -9.93 -10.40 -16.20
C VAL A 351 -11.18 -11.27 -16.11
N VAL A 352 -12.01 -11.08 -15.09
CA VAL A 352 -13.26 -11.85 -14.89
C VAL A 352 -14.20 -11.71 -16.10
N LEU A 353 -14.36 -10.51 -16.63
CA LEU A 353 -15.27 -10.24 -17.76
C LEU A 353 -14.72 -10.75 -19.10
N GLU A 354 -13.41 -10.61 -19.34
CA GLU A 354 -12.79 -11.06 -20.60
C GLU A 354 -12.68 -12.57 -20.69
N THR A 355 -12.28 -13.22 -19.58
CA THR A 355 -12.17 -14.68 -19.54
C THR A 355 -13.51 -15.38 -19.37
N LYS A 356 -14.54 -14.66 -18.92
CA LYS A 356 -15.87 -15.19 -18.56
C LYS A 356 -15.79 -16.29 -17.48
N GLN A 357 -14.79 -16.20 -16.63
CA GLN A 357 -14.60 -17.11 -15.50
C GLN A 357 -14.96 -16.39 -14.20
N THR A 358 -15.39 -17.16 -13.19
CA THR A 358 -15.59 -16.63 -11.84
C THR A 358 -14.25 -16.38 -11.16
N LEU A 359 -14.25 -15.50 -10.14
CA LEU A 359 -13.02 -15.21 -9.42
C LEU A 359 -12.49 -16.44 -8.68
N SER A 360 -13.38 -17.28 -8.12
CA SER A 360 -13.00 -18.53 -7.47
C SER A 360 -12.28 -19.48 -8.43
N LYS A 361 -12.75 -19.56 -9.69
CA LYS A 361 -12.12 -20.41 -10.70
C LYS A 361 -10.73 -19.91 -11.06
N LEU A 362 -10.54 -18.61 -11.23
CA LEU A 362 -9.24 -17.99 -11.51
C LEU A 362 -8.26 -18.16 -10.33
N ALA A 363 -8.74 -17.99 -9.09
CA ALA A 363 -7.92 -18.15 -7.89
C ALA A 363 -7.55 -19.61 -7.61
N SER A 364 -8.41 -20.59 -8.00
CA SER A 364 -8.19 -22.02 -7.73
C SER A 364 -6.97 -22.61 -8.46
N GLU A 365 -6.34 -21.86 -9.33
CA GLU A 365 -5.12 -22.28 -10.02
C GLU A 365 -3.86 -22.13 -9.15
N VAL A 366 -3.94 -21.50 -7.99
CA VAL A 366 -2.83 -21.35 -7.05
C VAL A 366 -3.11 -22.17 -5.80
N ASP A 367 -2.24 -23.11 -5.51
CA ASP A 367 -2.28 -23.90 -4.28
C ASP A 367 -1.59 -23.11 -3.16
N ILE A 368 -2.38 -22.51 -2.26
CA ILE A 368 -1.84 -21.74 -1.12
C ILE A 368 -1.23 -22.70 -0.09
N PHE A 369 0.04 -22.52 0.20
CA PHE A 369 0.75 -23.28 1.22
C PHE A 369 0.36 -22.79 2.61
N PRO A 370 0.02 -23.71 3.55
CA PRO A 370 -0.08 -23.39 4.96
C PRO A 370 1.16 -22.65 5.47
N GLN A 371 0.97 -21.67 6.34
CA GLN A 371 2.05 -20.82 6.85
C GLN A 371 1.94 -20.67 8.37
N VAL A 372 3.07 -20.78 9.05
CA VAL A 372 3.24 -20.39 10.45
C VAL A 372 4.29 -19.29 10.54
N LEU A 373 3.93 -18.17 11.14
CA LEU A 373 4.83 -17.06 11.45
C LEU A 373 4.88 -16.85 12.96
N LYS A 374 6.05 -17.05 13.59
CA LYS A 374 6.26 -16.77 15.01
C LYS A 374 7.19 -15.58 15.21
N ASN A 375 6.72 -14.61 16.02
CA ASN A 375 7.51 -13.47 16.44
C ASN A 375 8.25 -13.84 17.74
N VAL A 376 9.56 -13.95 17.67
CA VAL A 376 10.39 -14.44 18.78
C VAL A 376 11.19 -13.28 19.35
N LYS A 377 10.93 -12.92 20.62
CA LYS A 377 11.69 -11.89 21.32
C LYS A 377 13.12 -12.37 21.59
N VAL A 378 14.10 -11.54 21.27
CA VAL A 378 15.52 -11.86 21.38
C VAL A 378 16.29 -10.75 22.08
N VAL A 379 17.36 -11.12 22.78
CA VAL A 379 18.24 -10.17 23.47
C VAL A 379 18.93 -9.23 22.48
N ASP A 380 19.38 -9.78 21.34
CA ASP A 380 20.06 -9.05 20.27
C ASP A 380 19.65 -9.66 18.92
N LYS A 381 18.91 -8.90 18.12
CA LYS A 381 18.39 -9.39 16.83
C LYS A 381 19.48 -9.66 15.79
N GLN A 382 20.59 -8.91 15.84
CA GLN A 382 21.70 -9.13 14.92
C GLN A 382 22.44 -10.42 15.27
N LYS A 383 22.82 -10.59 16.55
CA LYS A 383 23.45 -11.82 17.02
C LYS A 383 22.57 -13.05 16.79
N ALA A 384 21.27 -12.94 17.03
CA ALA A 384 20.34 -14.03 16.80
C ALA A 384 20.20 -14.40 15.32
N GLY A 385 20.14 -13.40 14.41
CA GLY A 385 20.06 -13.63 12.97
C GLY A 385 21.36 -14.14 12.33
N GLU A 386 22.51 -13.87 12.94
CA GLU A 386 23.83 -14.28 12.45
C GLU A 386 24.40 -15.49 13.22
N ASN A 387 23.69 -16.03 14.21
CA ASN A 387 24.16 -17.17 15.01
C ASN A 387 24.29 -18.42 14.13
N LYS A 388 25.47 -19.02 14.15
CA LYS A 388 25.83 -20.16 13.30
C LYS A 388 24.92 -21.37 13.50
N ALA A 389 24.58 -21.72 14.75
CA ALA A 389 23.73 -22.88 15.06
C ALA A 389 22.29 -22.64 14.57
N VAL A 390 21.79 -21.37 14.66
CA VAL A 390 20.47 -20.99 14.13
C VAL A 390 20.46 -21.09 12.61
N LEU A 391 21.48 -20.57 11.92
CA LEU A 391 21.58 -20.66 10.45
C LEU A 391 21.72 -22.10 9.97
N GLU A 392 22.47 -22.96 10.68
CA GLU A 392 22.55 -24.41 10.39
C GLU A 392 21.18 -25.10 10.56
N ALA A 393 20.39 -24.71 11.59
CA ALA A 393 19.05 -25.24 11.77
C ALA A 393 18.08 -24.79 10.64
N VAL A 394 18.18 -23.53 10.23
CA VAL A 394 17.42 -22.99 9.08
C VAL A 394 17.77 -23.74 7.79
N ASP A 395 19.06 -23.99 7.54
CA ASP A 395 19.52 -24.75 6.36
C ASP A 395 19.03 -26.21 6.41
N ALA A 396 19.06 -26.85 7.58
CA ALA A 396 18.54 -28.21 7.77
C ALA A 396 17.03 -28.28 7.48
N VAL A 397 16.24 -27.34 7.98
CA VAL A 397 14.81 -27.24 7.71
C VAL A 397 14.56 -26.96 6.21
N SER A 398 15.32 -26.05 5.62
CA SER A 398 15.21 -25.75 4.17
C SER A 398 15.47 -26.99 3.32
N LYS A 399 16.47 -27.81 3.66
CA LYS A 399 16.76 -29.07 2.99
C LYS A 399 15.67 -30.12 3.19
N ALA A 400 15.09 -30.18 4.40
CA ALA A 400 14.00 -31.11 4.72
C ALA A 400 12.72 -30.76 3.94
N LEU A 401 12.41 -29.48 3.80
CA LEU A 401 11.26 -28.99 3.03
C LEU A 401 11.46 -29.17 1.50
N GLY A 402 12.70 -29.00 1.02
CA GLY A 402 13.03 -29.14 -0.40
C GLY A 402 12.17 -28.28 -1.31
N ASN A 403 11.44 -28.93 -2.22
CA ASN A 403 10.51 -28.26 -3.14
C ASN A 403 9.06 -28.14 -2.62
N ASP A 404 8.82 -28.59 -1.40
CA ASP A 404 7.49 -28.71 -0.80
C ASP A 404 7.26 -27.67 0.31
N GLY A 405 8.13 -26.68 0.40
CA GLY A 405 8.01 -25.60 1.36
C GLY A 405 9.24 -24.72 1.43
N ARG A 406 9.23 -23.80 2.38
CA ARG A 406 10.37 -22.89 2.66
C ARG A 406 10.37 -22.42 4.11
N ILE A 407 11.53 -21.99 4.55
CA ILE A 407 11.71 -21.28 5.81
C ILE A 407 12.31 -19.89 5.55
N LEU A 408 11.83 -18.90 6.30
CA LEU A 408 12.38 -17.53 6.28
C LEU A 408 12.65 -17.07 7.71
N LEU A 409 13.90 -16.68 7.97
CA LEU A 409 14.33 -16.05 9.21
C LEU A 409 14.59 -14.57 8.95
N ARG A 410 13.90 -13.67 9.66
CA ARG A 410 14.03 -12.24 9.42
C ARG A 410 14.02 -11.43 10.71
N PRO A 411 15.00 -10.54 10.96
CA PRO A 411 14.92 -9.58 12.05
C PRO A 411 13.81 -8.55 11.80
N SER A 412 13.10 -8.14 12.85
CA SER A 412 12.15 -7.03 12.78
C SER A 412 12.91 -5.72 12.56
N GLY A 413 12.36 -4.82 11.75
CA GLY A 413 12.91 -3.48 11.54
C GLY A 413 12.87 -2.62 12.82
N THR A 414 11.76 -2.68 13.55
CA THR A 414 11.44 -1.76 14.65
C THR A 414 11.54 -2.38 16.03
N GLU A 415 11.27 -3.68 16.17
CA GLU A 415 11.19 -4.38 17.46
C GLU A 415 12.39 -5.29 17.71
N PRO A 416 12.74 -5.60 18.98
CA PRO A 416 13.83 -6.53 19.33
C PRO A 416 13.36 -7.99 19.18
N LEU A 417 12.95 -8.38 17.97
CA LEU A 417 12.49 -9.74 17.68
C LEU A 417 12.98 -10.26 16.32
N ILE A 418 13.02 -11.57 16.22
CA ILE A 418 13.22 -12.32 14.98
C ILE A 418 11.88 -12.93 14.58
N ARG A 419 11.56 -12.85 13.31
CA ARG A 419 10.42 -13.53 12.70
C ARG A 419 10.87 -14.82 12.06
N VAL A 420 10.32 -15.93 12.54
CA VAL A 420 10.53 -17.26 11.96
C VAL A 420 9.26 -17.66 11.24
N MET A 421 9.34 -17.78 9.93
CA MET A 421 8.21 -18.18 9.08
C MET A 421 8.53 -19.48 8.36
N VAL A 422 7.60 -20.43 8.41
CA VAL A 422 7.66 -21.67 7.64
C VAL A 422 6.38 -21.82 6.83
N GLU A 423 6.55 -22.18 5.58
CA GLU A 423 5.47 -22.63 4.69
C GLU A 423 5.75 -24.07 4.29
N ALA A 424 4.74 -24.93 4.40
CA ALA A 424 4.85 -26.36 4.11
C ALA A 424 3.50 -26.93 3.64
N LYS A 425 3.44 -28.22 3.32
CA LYS A 425 2.20 -28.89 2.87
C LYS A 425 1.13 -28.96 3.95
N SER A 426 1.48 -28.89 5.22
CA SER A 426 0.53 -28.94 6.34
C SER A 426 0.90 -27.96 7.46
N MET A 427 -0.10 -27.52 8.23
CA MET A 427 0.12 -26.71 9.41
C MET A 427 1.00 -27.41 10.44
N GLU A 428 0.87 -28.73 10.58
CA GLU A 428 1.66 -29.53 11.50
C GLU A 428 3.16 -29.47 11.16
N GLU A 429 3.51 -29.58 9.86
CA GLU A 429 4.90 -29.40 9.39
C GLU A 429 5.40 -27.98 9.62
N CYS A 430 4.55 -26.98 9.36
CA CYS A 430 4.92 -25.59 9.61
C CYS A 430 5.25 -25.34 11.07
N GLU A 431 4.40 -25.79 12.00
CA GLU A 431 4.62 -25.67 13.44
C GLU A 431 5.87 -26.41 13.90
N LYS A 432 6.03 -27.67 13.48
CA LYS A 432 7.18 -28.49 13.81
C LYS A 432 8.49 -27.80 13.47
N TYR A 433 8.65 -27.37 12.22
CA TYR A 433 9.89 -26.78 11.74
C TYR A 433 10.15 -25.38 12.31
N THR A 434 9.09 -24.60 12.55
CA THR A 434 9.21 -23.32 13.26
C THR A 434 9.74 -23.53 14.67
N ASP A 435 9.18 -24.51 15.39
CA ASP A 435 9.58 -24.82 16.78
C ASP A 435 10.98 -25.42 16.86
N GLU A 436 11.41 -26.20 15.88
CA GLU A 436 12.79 -26.72 15.80
C GLU A 436 13.81 -25.58 15.79
N VAL A 437 13.60 -24.55 14.98
CA VAL A 437 14.52 -23.39 14.91
C VAL A 437 14.45 -22.56 16.20
N ILE A 438 13.25 -22.29 16.73
CA ILE A 438 13.10 -21.54 17.98
C ILE A 438 13.76 -22.28 19.15
N LYS A 439 13.68 -23.60 19.21
CA LYS A 439 14.35 -24.42 20.22
C LYS A 439 15.89 -24.30 20.16
N VAL A 440 16.45 -24.20 18.98
CA VAL A 440 17.90 -23.91 18.80
C VAL A 440 18.23 -22.53 19.32
N MET A 441 17.41 -21.51 18.99
CA MET A 441 17.60 -20.14 19.52
C MET A 441 17.59 -20.13 21.06
N GLY A 442 16.69 -20.91 21.69
CA GLY A 442 16.64 -21.07 23.14
C GLY A 442 17.89 -21.73 23.74
N LYS A 443 18.44 -22.79 23.09
CA LYS A 443 19.67 -23.46 23.55
C LYS A 443 20.89 -22.55 23.45
N GLU A 444 20.91 -21.66 22.48
CA GLU A 444 21.97 -20.67 22.30
C GLU A 444 21.85 -19.45 23.23
N GLY A 445 20.80 -19.41 24.10
CA GLY A 445 20.58 -18.31 25.03
C GLY A 445 20.21 -16.98 24.35
N LEU A 446 19.60 -17.02 23.17
CA LEU A 446 19.27 -15.85 22.38
C LEU A 446 17.89 -15.27 22.71
N LEU A 447 17.04 -16.04 23.42
CA LEU A 447 15.67 -15.65 23.77
C LEU A 447 15.62 -14.80 25.03
N ILE A 448 14.59 -13.93 25.12
CA ILE A 448 14.25 -13.16 26.34
C ILE A 448 13.21 -13.95 27.15
#